data_2a32aea0dc0601a0488791b456236eb7
#
_entry.id   2a32aea0dc0601a0488791b456236eb7
#
_cell.length_a   1.000
_cell.length_b   1.000
_cell.length_c   1.000
_cell.angle_alpha   90.00
_cell.angle_beta   90.00
_cell.angle_gamma   90.00
#
_symmetry.space_group_name_H-M   'P 1'
#
loop_
_entity.id
_entity.type
_entity.pdbx_description
1 polymer ?
#
loop_
_entity_poly.entity_id
_entity_poly.type
_entity_poly.pdbx_seq_one_letter_code
_entity_poly.pdbx_strand_id
1 'polypeptide(L)'
;MKPLGLILSLLSASFSLAIARCARHSTITRSCYEKATPQQFPELLELHKSLVEIPSVSDSEGAVGRFLQDYLAQRGYTVYAQPVEGGDGDRHNIFAYLGGSNRTQVLVTSHIDTRRGTELWGRGTVDAKGSVAAQIAAVESLRRGHGIAEEGGDVALLTAAAAWRRLTTSVSGDGRAVIFGEPTEGKLARGHKGILSVSLAAAGKAGHSGYPEPGANAIDTLVRGLASLQLAELPRSEEFGNTTLNVGVIQGGVADNVIPAQASASALVRLATDRVNDTIAIIERAVHEASPGVQTEFPYSQGPVPIDYDVEGFETVILNYGTDIPNLKGNHKRYLYGPGSIHVAHSDQEHLDVSDLEAAVQDYSTLISKVLTR
;
A
#
# COMPACT_ATOMS: atom_id res chain seq x y z
N MET A 1 -19.60 -10.63 49.01
CA MET A 1 -18.93 -10.80 47.71
C MET A 1 -19.65 -9.92 46.68
N LYS A 2 -19.12 -8.75 46.36
CA LYS A 2 -19.66 -7.84 45.32
C LYS A 2 -18.77 -7.96 44.06
N PRO A 3 -19.32 -7.87 42.86
CA PRO A 3 -18.63 -8.32 41.66
C PRO A 3 -17.62 -7.30 41.15
N LEU A 4 -16.41 -7.80 40.90
CA LEU A 4 -15.29 -7.08 40.27
C LEU A 4 -15.52 -6.85 38.73
N GLY A 5 -16.62 -7.39 38.17
CA GLY A 5 -16.85 -7.36 36.72
C GLY A 5 -17.38 -6.05 36.15
N LEU A 6 -17.86 -5.12 36.96
CA LEU A 6 -18.48 -3.87 36.47
C LEU A 6 -17.47 -2.73 36.26
N ILE A 7 -16.28 -2.84 36.86
CA ILE A 7 -15.25 -1.78 36.76
C ILE A 7 -14.44 -1.91 35.46
N LEU A 8 -14.24 -3.14 34.93
CA LEU A 8 -13.50 -3.35 33.67
C LEU A 8 -14.28 -2.86 32.45
N SER A 9 -15.62 -2.99 32.44
CA SER A 9 -16.44 -2.58 31.29
C SER A 9 -16.57 -1.04 31.19
N LEU A 10 -16.48 -0.33 32.29
CA LEU A 10 -16.52 1.14 32.31
C LEU A 10 -15.19 1.77 31.92
N LEU A 11 -14.07 1.08 32.13
CA LEU A 11 -12.75 1.53 31.70
C LEU A 11 -12.57 1.39 30.17
N SER A 12 -13.07 0.30 29.57
CA SER A 12 -12.99 0.10 28.12
C SER A 12 -13.87 1.09 27.33
N ALA A 13 -15.07 1.38 27.81
CA ALA A 13 -15.97 2.36 27.18
C ALA A 13 -15.45 3.81 27.29
N SER A 14 -14.77 4.15 28.39
CA SER A 14 -14.14 5.46 28.57
C SER A 14 -12.90 5.64 27.68
N PHE A 15 -12.21 4.55 27.38
CA PHE A 15 -11.02 4.53 26.53
C PHE A 15 -11.38 4.78 25.05
N SER A 16 -12.39 4.07 24.53
CA SER A 16 -12.89 4.29 23.15
C SER A 16 -13.41 5.70 22.92
N LEU A 17 -14.03 6.33 23.94
CA LEU A 17 -14.52 7.71 23.84
C LEU A 17 -13.39 8.75 23.84
N ALA A 18 -12.27 8.46 24.48
CA ALA A 18 -11.11 9.37 24.53
C ALA A 18 -10.36 9.38 23.17
N ILE A 19 -10.22 8.22 22.50
CA ILE A 19 -9.62 8.11 21.17
C ILE A 19 -10.50 8.78 20.11
N ALA A 20 -11.82 8.55 20.15
CA ALA A 20 -12.77 9.19 19.24
C ALA A 20 -12.85 10.74 19.40
N ARG A 21 -12.43 11.29 20.55
CA ARG A 21 -12.30 12.74 20.76
C ARG A 21 -10.99 13.31 20.22
N CYS A 22 -9.90 12.57 20.24
CA CYS A 22 -8.64 12.99 19.66
C CYS A 22 -8.71 13.04 18.11
N ALA A 23 -9.41 12.11 17.50
CA ALA A 23 -9.59 12.07 16.04
C ALA A 23 -10.41 13.25 15.45
N ARG A 24 -11.07 14.05 16.29
CA ARG A 24 -11.90 15.21 15.85
C ARG A 24 -11.17 16.56 15.86
N HIS A 25 -9.94 16.61 16.31
CA HIS A 25 -9.15 17.86 16.35
C HIS A 25 -7.89 17.69 15.55
N SER A 26 -7.63 18.66 14.69
CA SER A 26 -6.58 18.69 13.67
C SER A 26 -5.12 18.62 14.15
N THR A 27 -4.84 18.05 15.31
CA THR A 27 -3.50 17.83 15.83
C THR A 27 -3.47 16.61 16.75
N ILE A 28 -2.82 15.50 16.33
CA ILE A 28 -2.44 14.44 17.26
C ILE A 28 -1.34 15.05 18.16
N THR A 29 -1.75 15.53 19.31
CA THR A 29 -0.82 16.02 20.29
C THR A 29 -0.14 14.81 20.96
N ARG A 30 1.10 14.99 21.43
CA ARG A 30 1.81 14.05 22.29
C ARG A 30 0.90 13.38 23.33
N SER A 31 -0.10 14.11 23.83
CA SER A 31 -1.14 13.66 24.75
C SER A 31 -2.06 12.55 24.21
N CYS A 32 -2.25 12.40 22.88
CA CYS A 32 -3.08 11.33 22.32
C CYS A 32 -2.34 9.99 22.33
N TYR A 33 -1.05 10.00 22.04
CA TYR A 33 -0.20 8.82 22.17
C TYR A 33 0.01 8.40 23.64
N GLU A 34 0.20 9.35 24.56
CA GLU A 34 0.40 9.08 25.99
C GLU A 34 -0.82 8.47 26.69
N LYS A 35 -2.03 8.68 26.16
CA LYS A 35 -3.29 8.12 26.70
C LYS A 35 -3.63 6.72 26.16
N ALA A 36 -2.94 6.27 25.14
CA ALA A 36 -3.28 5.07 24.37
C ALA A 36 -2.44 3.84 24.71
N THR A 37 -1.55 3.91 25.71
CA THR A 37 -0.63 2.81 26.03
C THR A 37 -1.21 1.75 26.95
N PRO A 38 -1.66 0.59 26.44
CA PRO A 38 -1.55 -0.65 27.17
C PRO A 38 -0.08 -1.05 27.22
N GLN A 39 0.37 -1.55 28.37
CA GLN A 39 1.79 -1.77 28.70
C GLN A 39 2.53 -2.86 27.91
N GLN A 40 1.94 -3.43 26.86
CA GLN A 40 2.48 -4.62 26.20
C GLN A 40 3.60 -4.31 25.21
N PHE A 41 3.52 -3.18 24.51
CA PHE A 41 4.52 -2.77 23.49
C PHE A 41 4.82 -1.27 23.54
N PRO A 42 5.50 -0.75 24.58
CA PRO A 42 5.74 0.69 24.71
C PRO A 42 6.60 1.26 23.57
N GLU A 43 7.53 0.47 23.02
CA GLU A 43 8.39 0.88 21.91
C GLU A 43 7.66 0.89 20.55
N LEU A 44 6.55 0.18 20.40
CA LEU A 44 5.79 0.08 19.16
C LEU A 44 5.18 1.42 18.75
N LEU A 45 4.52 2.08 19.72
CA LEU A 45 3.87 3.38 19.47
C LEU A 45 4.90 4.48 19.19
N GLU A 46 6.03 4.45 19.88
CA GLU A 46 7.10 5.42 19.64
C GLU A 46 7.74 5.22 18.27
N LEU A 47 7.98 3.97 17.87
CA LEU A 47 8.46 3.64 16.53
C LEU A 47 7.47 4.09 15.46
N HIS A 48 6.19 3.71 15.58
CA HIS A 48 5.16 4.07 14.62
C HIS A 48 5.03 5.59 14.49
N LYS A 49 5.00 6.31 15.61
CA LYS A 49 4.99 7.77 15.64
C LYS A 49 6.20 8.36 14.91
N SER A 50 7.40 7.89 15.23
CA SER A 50 8.63 8.37 14.59
C SER A 50 8.58 8.15 13.07
N LEU A 51 8.10 7.00 12.62
CA LEU A 51 7.95 6.72 11.19
C LEU A 51 6.95 7.66 10.52
N VAL A 52 5.80 7.94 11.16
CA VAL A 52 4.75 8.82 10.61
C VAL A 52 5.21 10.27 10.57
N GLU A 53 5.92 10.75 11.60
CA GLU A 53 6.44 12.13 11.67
C GLU A 53 7.53 12.43 10.63
N ILE A 54 8.22 11.41 10.09
CA ILE A 54 9.22 11.61 9.03
C ILE A 54 8.52 11.62 7.67
N PRO A 55 8.54 12.77 6.94
CA PRO A 55 8.01 12.82 5.57
C PRO A 55 8.71 11.83 4.64
N SER A 56 7.93 11.08 3.88
CA SER A 56 8.44 10.07 2.94
C SER A 56 7.55 9.97 1.70
N VAL A 57 7.20 11.11 1.12
CA VAL A 57 6.44 11.12 -0.13
C VAL A 57 7.19 10.32 -1.19
N SER A 58 6.44 9.56 -2.02
CA SER A 58 7.02 8.77 -3.11
C SER A 58 8.06 9.58 -3.89
N ASP A 59 9.20 8.98 -4.13
CA ASP A 59 10.41 9.57 -4.71
C ASP A 59 11.27 10.45 -3.76
N SER A 60 10.95 10.52 -2.46
CA SER A 60 11.67 11.31 -1.44
C SER A 60 11.72 10.60 -0.08
N GLU A 61 12.01 9.28 -0.07
CA GLU A 61 11.98 8.44 1.14
C GLU A 61 13.30 8.40 1.92
N GLY A 62 14.33 9.13 1.49
CA GLY A 62 15.68 9.05 2.06
C GLY A 62 15.75 9.26 3.57
N ALA A 63 14.98 10.19 4.12
CA ALA A 63 14.98 10.48 5.55
C ALA A 63 14.45 9.30 6.40
N VAL A 64 13.34 8.69 6.01
CA VAL A 64 12.78 7.54 6.73
C VAL A 64 13.64 6.30 6.54
N GLY A 65 14.26 6.12 5.37
CA GLY A 65 15.24 5.05 5.14
C GLY A 65 16.43 5.13 6.08
N ARG A 66 17.07 6.32 6.23
CA ARG A 66 18.15 6.54 7.20
C ARG A 66 17.73 6.29 8.64
N PHE A 67 16.56 6.79 9.03
CA PHE A 67 16.02 6.52 10.36
C PHE A 67 15.91 5.02 10.64
N LEU A 68 15.36 4.25 9.71
CA LEU A 68 15.23 2.79 9.86
C LEU A 68 16.58 2.08 9.87
N GLN A 69 17.53 2.54 9.06
CA GLN A 69 18.89 2.01 9.07
C GLN A 69 19.53 2.15 10.44
N ASP A 70 19.49 3.35 11.02
CA ASP A 70 20.05 3.64 12.34
C ASP A 70 19.29 2.90 13.45
N TYR A 71 17.96 2.87 13.38
CA TYR A 71 17.09 2.21 14.34
C TYR A 71 17.37 0.70 14.44
N LEU A 72 17.52 0.03 13.31
CA LEU A 72 17.81 -1.40 13.24
C LEU A 72 19.25 -1.72 13.59
N ALA A 73 20.22 -0.91 13.15
CA ALA A 73 21.63 -1.08 13.50
C ALA A 73 21.86 -0.97 15.02
N GLN A 74 21.22 -0.02 15.70
CA GLN A 74 21.27 0.11 17.16
C GLN A 74 20.71 -1.11 17.91
N ARG A 75 19.87 -1.90 17.27
CA ARG A 75 19.31 -3.15 17.81
C ARG A 75 20.09 -4.40 17.43
N GLY A 76 21.24 -4.23 16.82
CA GLY A 76 22.18 -5.32 16.51
C GLY A 76 21.88 -6.06 15.20
N TYR A 77 21.06 -5.48 14.32
CA TYR A 77 20.91 -6.01 12.96
C TYR A 77 22.10 -5.63 12.08
N THR A 78 22.47 -6.53 11.20
CA THR A 78 23.28 -6.19 10.03
C THR A 78 22.36 -5.54 9.00
N VAL A 79 22.64 -4.29 8.62
CA VAL A 79 21.76 -3.48 7.78
C VAL A 79 22.44 -3.12 6.46
N TYR A 80 21.73 -3.32 5.36
CA TYR A 80 22.12 -2.90 4.01
C TYR A 80 21.12 -1.88 3.48
N ALA A 81 21.62 -0.70 3.11
CA ALA A 81 20.90 0.29 2.35
C ALA A 81 21.15 0.04 0.86
N GLN A 82 20.14 -0.45 0.14
CA GLN A 82 20.19 -0.70 -1.29
C GLN A 82 19.70 0.54 -2.03
N PRO A 83 20.54 1.23 -2.83
CA PRO A 83 20.12 2.40 -3.59
C PRO A 83 18.98 2.09 -4.56
N VAL A 84 18.02 3.00 -4.66
CA VAL A 84 16.91 2.96 -5.61
C VAL A 84 17.07 4.10 -6.61
N GLU A 85 17.02 3.79 -7.91
CA GLU A 85 17.15 4.81 -8.96
C GLU A 85 15.90 5.70 -9.04
N GLY A 86 16.10 6.98 -9.32
CA GLY A 86 15.06 7.99 -9.49
C GLY A 86 14.83 8.82 -8.23
N GLY A 87 13.90 9.79 -8.31
CA GLY A 87 13.59 10.70 -7.22
C GLY A 87 14.73 11.68 -6.91
N ASP A 88 14.90 12.00 -5.62
CA ASP A 88 15.92 12.92 -5.12
C ASP A 88 17.33 12.33 -5.03
N GLY A 89 17.51 11.07 -5.41
CA GLY A 89 18.81 10.37 -5.41
C GLY A 89 19.24 9.79 -4.06
N ASP A 90 18.47 10.01 -3.00
CA ASP A 90 18.77 9.54 -1.63
C ASP A 90 17.79 8.44 -1.16
N ARG A 91 17.32 7.63 -2.09
CA ARG A 91 16.32 6.58 -1.83
C ARG A 91 17.00 5.23 -1.65
N HIS A 92 16.60 4.52 -0.60
CA HIS A 92 17.16 3.20 -0.29
C HIS A 92 16.08 2.23 0.18
N ASN A 93 16.13 1.00 -0.33
CA ASN A 93 15.50 -0.12 0.36
C ASN A 93 16.40 -0.52 1.54
N ILE A 94 15.81 -0.74 2.70
CA ILE A 94 16.57 -1.14 3.90
C ILE A 94 16.33 -2.63 4.14
N PHE A 95 17.39 -3.41 3.96
CA PHE A 95 17.42 -4.83 4.24
C PHE A 95 18.20 -5.09 5.53
N ALA A 96 17.58 -5.76 6.49
CA ALA A 96 18.18 -6.02 7.79
C ALA A 96 17.96 -7.47 8.24
N TYR A 97 18.99 -8.07 8.82
CA TYR A 97 18.96 -9.43 9.34
C TYR A 97 19.82 -9.57 10.59
N LEU A 98 19.55 -10.62 11.36
CA LEU A 98 20.34 -10.98 12.53
C LEU A 98 21.45 -11.97 12.18
N GLY A 99 22.55 -11.94 12.93
CA GLY A 99 23.69 -12.87 12.79
C GLY A 99 24.55 -12.64 11.55
N GLY A 100 25.28 -13.68 11.15
CA GLY A 100 26.33 -13.62 10.12
C GLY A 100 25.87 -13.98 8.69
N SER A 101 24.61 -14.36 8.48
CA SER A 101 24.09 -14.81 7.19
C SER A 101 22.86 -14.01 6.75
N ASN A 102 22.90 -13.52 5.52
CA ASN A 102 21.76 -12.87 4.86
C ASN A 102 20.78 -13.88 4.21
N ARG A 103 21.05 -15.18 4.33
CA ARG A 103 20.13 -16.23 3.89
C ARG A 103 19.12 -16.48 4.98
N THR A 104 17.87 -16.12 4.77
CA THR A 104 16.80 -16.23 5.75
C THR A 104 15.64 -17.07 5.24
N GLN A 105 14.94 -17.73 6.14
CA GLN A 105 13.79 -18.59 5.80
C GLN A 105 12.53 -17.77 5.55
N VAL A 106 12.35 -16.68 6.30
CA VAL A 106 11.20 -15.77 6.20
C VAL A 106 11.71 -14.35 5.97
N LEU A 107 11.12 -13.68 5.01
CA LEU A 107 11.28 -12.24 4.81
C LEU A 107 9.97 -11.54 5.18
N VAL A 108 10.02 -10.56 6.06
CA VAL A 108 8.90 -9.66 6.30
C VAL A 108 9.18 -8.31 5.66
N THR A 109 8.17 -7.71 5.05
CA THR A 109 8.37 -6.55 4.21
C THR A 109 7.14 -5.67 4.09
N SER A 110 7.36 -4.37 3.93
CA SER A 110 6.34 -3.38 3.64
C SER A 110 6.98 -2.15 3.01
N HIS A 111 6.19 -1.31 2.34
CA HIS A 111 6.68 -0.05 1.79
C HIS A 111 6.76 1.06 2.85
N ILE A 112 7.62 2.05 2.61
CA ILE A 112 7.85 3.19 3.50
C ILE A 112 7.49 4.54 2.86
N ASP A 113 7.18 4.55 1.55
CA ASP A 113 6.71 5.75 0.89
C ASP A 113 5.23 6.01 1.19
N THR A 114 4.85 7.27 1.03
CA THR A 114 3.49 7.75 1.21
C THR A 114 3.05 8.58 0.02
N ARG A 115 1.74 8.65 -0.26
CA ARG A 115 1.21 9.50 -1.33
C ARG A 115 1.33 10.98 -0.98
N ARG A 116 1.44 11.87 -1.99
CA ARG A 116 1.43 13.31 -1.79
C ARG A 116 0.08 13.77 -1.20
N GLY A 117 0.14 14.60 -0.18
CA GLY A 117 -1.00 15.28 0.41
C GLY A 117 -0.51 16.57 1.08
N THR A 118 -1.37 17.57 1.20
CA THR A 118 -1.02 18.89 1.72
C THR A 118 -0.93 18.93 3.24
N GLU A 119 -1.32 17.87 3.94
CA GLU A 119 -1.33 17.81 5.40
C GLU A 119 -0.65 16.54 5.90
N LEU A 120 0.28 16.71 6.83
CA LEU A 120 1.08 15.66 7.49
C LEU A 120 0.26 14.80 8.48
N TRP A 121 -1.05 14.91 8.45
CA TRP A 121 -1.95 14.27 9.39
C TRP A 121 -2.23 12.83 9.00
N GLY A 122 -1.68 11.87 9.75
CA GLY A 122 -1.98 10.45 9.59
C GLY A 122 -1.50 9.79 8.31
N ARG A 123 -0.93 10.52 7.35
CA ARG A 123 -0.47 9.96 6.06
C ARG A 123 0.62 8.91 6.27
N GLY A 124 0.36 7.68 5.76
CA GLY A 124 1.23 6.54 5.99
C GLY A 124 0.98 5.84 7.34
N THR A 125 0.07 6.34 8.16
CA THR A 125 -0.26 5.74 9.47
C THR A 125 -0.73 4.29 9.30
N VAL A 126 -1.60 4.04 8.34
CA VAL A 126 -2.10 2.70 7.97
C VAL A 126 -1.41 2.16 6.74
N ASP A 127 -1.11 2.99 5.75
CA ASP A 127 -0.61 2.58 4.43
C ASP A 127 0.83 3.12 4.18
N ALA A 128 1.93 2.37 4.57
CA ALA A 128 1.88 1.10 5.30
C ALA A 128 2.83 1.10 6.51
N LYS A 129 3.14 2.30 7.11
CA LYS A 129 4.08 2.43 8.24
C LYS A 129 3.59 1.69 9.51
N GLY A 130 2.28 1.48 9.65
CA GLY A 130 1.72 0.61 10.68
C GLY A 130 2.20 -0.84 10.53
N SER A 131 2.18 -1.37 9.32
CA SER A 131 2.73 -2.70 9.02
C SER A 131 4.23 -2.77 9.28
N VAL A 132 5.01 -1.75 8.89
CA VAL A 132 6.46 -1.68 9.17
C VAL A 132 6.73 -1.75 10.67
N ALA A 133 6.05 -0.93 11.47
CA ALA A 133 6.23 -0.91 12.91
C ALA A 133 5.84 -2.25 13.57
N ALA A 134 4.69 -2.82 13.16
CA ALA A 134 4.22 -4.10 13.70
C ALA A 134 5.15 -5.27 13.33
N GLN A 135 5.67 -5.31 12.11
CA GLN A 135 6.64 -6.32 11.65
C GLN A 135 7.94 -6.26 12.46
N ILE A 136 8.51 -5.06 12.66
CA ILE A 136 9.72 -4.90 13.47
C ILE A 136 9.47 -5.35 14.90
N ALA A 137 8.36 -4.90 15.51
CA ALA A 137 8.01 -5.28 16.88
C ALA A 137 7.76 -6.79 17.03
N ALA A 138 7.16 -7.45 16.03
CA ALA A 138 6.94 -8.88 16.02
C ALA A 138 8.26 -9.66 15.98
N VAL A 139 9.20 -9.27 15.12
CA VAL A 139 10.52 -9.90 15.02
C VAL A 139 11.29 -9.70 16.33
N GLU A 140 11.27 -8.52 16.93
CA GLU A 140 11.89 -8.25 18.21
C GLU A 140 11.23 -9.03 19.38
N SER A 141 9.90 -9.22 19.33
CA SER A 141 9.18 -10.05 20.30
C SER A 141 9.59 -11.51 20.20
N LEU A 142 9.67 -12.07 18.99
CA LEU A 142 10.14 -13.43 18.74
C LEU A 142 11.61 -13.62 19.17
N ARG A 143 12.46 -12.63 18.92
CA ARG A 143 13.86 -12.66 19.34
C ARG A 143 13.96 -12.73 20.86
N ARG A 144 13.25 -11.87 21.60
CA ARG A 144 13.23 -11.88 23.07
C ARG A 144 12.66 -13.15 23.66
N GLY A 145 11.67 -13.75 22.99
CA GLY A 145 11.04 -15.01 23.38
C GLY A 145 11.79 -16.27 22.93
N HIS A 146 13.00 -16.13 22.36
CA HIS A 146 13.79 -17.23 21.78
C HIS A 146 13.03 -18.02 20.69
N GLY A 147 12.04 -17.41 20.03
CA GLY A 147 11.28 -17.99 18.93
C GLY A 147 12.02 -17.96 17.58
N ILE A 148 13.10 -17.19 17.49
CA ILE A 148 14.01 -17.12 16.34
C ILE A 148 15.45 -17.12 16.81
N ALA A 149 16.35 -17.65 15.97
CA ALA A 149 17.77 -17.76 16.30
C ALA A 149 18.47 -16.38 16.26
N GLU A 150 19.20 -16.04 17.34
CA GLU A 150 20.06 -14.83 17.36
C GLU A 150 21.24 -14.93 16.39
N GLU A 151 21.68 -16.15 16.08
CA GLU A 151 22.77 -16.42 15.14
C GLU A 151 22.37 -16.18 13.68
N GLY A 152 21.09 -15.89 13.42
CA GLY A 152 20.53 -15.55 12.11
C GLY A 152 20.05 -16.75 11.30
N GLY A 153 19.49 -16.48 10.13
CA GLY A 153 18.97 -17.47 9.20
C GLY A 153 17.46 -17.66 9.24
N ASP A 154 16.77 -17.19 10.27
CA ASP A 154 15.31 -17.39 10.37
C ASP A 154 14.53 -16.27 9.70
N VAL A 155 14.74 -15.02 10.08
CA VAL A 155 13.93 -13.88 9.63
C VAL A 155 14.81 -12.71 9.19
N ALA A 156 14.42 -12.06 8.09
CA ALA A 156 14.91 -10.76 7.69
C ALA A 156 13.77 -9.76 7.56
N LEU A 157 14.12 -8.49 7.74
CA LEU A 157 13.27 -7.33 7.54
C LEU A 157 13.67 -6.63 6.24
N LEU A 158 12.69 -6.21 5.46
CA LEU A 158 12.92 -5.39 4.30
C LEU A 158 11.88 -4.27 4.23
N THR A 159 12.32 -3.03 4.23
CA THR A 159 11.47 -1.88 4.00
C THR A 159 11.78 -1.27 2.64
N ALA A 160 10.78 -1.18 1.77
CA ALA A 160 10.95 -0.78 0.40
C ALA A 160 10.64 0.72 0.21
N ALA A 161 11.61 1.48 -0.29
CA ALA A 161 11.43 2.88 -0.70
C ALA A 161 10.82 3.03 -2.10
N ALA A 162 10.77 1.95 -2.87
CA ALA A 162 10.12 1.91 -4.18
C ALA A 162 9.68 0.50 -4.50
N ALA A 163 8.68 0.41 -5.38
CA ALA A 163 8.23 -0.86 -5.93
C ALA A 163 9.41 -1.76 -6.28
N TRP A 164 9.36 -2.98 -5.87
CA TRP A 164 10.32 -4.08 -5.92
C TRP A 164 11.05 -4.33 -7.26
N ARG A 165 11.02 -3.40 -8.19
CA ARG A 165 11.55 -3.56 -9.54
C ARG A 165 13.01 -4.01 -9.61
N ARG A 166 13.79 -3.90 -8.50
CA ARG A 166 15.21 -4.26 -8.47
C ARG A 166 15.66 -4.87 -7.14
N LEU A 167 14.86 -5.70 -6.50
CA LEU A 167 15.39 -6.46 -5.39
C LEU A 167 16.31 -7.56 -5.94
N THR A 168 17.59 -7.26 -6.01
CA THR A 168 18.66 -8.23 -6.28
C THR A 168 19.11 -8.95 -5.00
N THR A 169 18.56 -8.62 -3.84
CA THR A 169 18.73 -9.46 -2.67
C THR A 169 18.01 -10.77 -2.95
N SER A 170 18.78 -11.77 -3.22
CA SER A 170 18.34 -13.13 -3.14
C SER A 170 17.74 -13.37 -1.73
N VAL A 171 16.41 -13.24 -1.60
CA VAL A 171 15.77 -14.26 -0.77
C VAL A 171 16.36 -15.53 -1.35
N SER A 172 17.27 -16.17 -0.63
CA SER A 172 17.99 -17.33 -1.14
C SER A 172 16.95 -18.27 -1.72
N GLY A 173 17.23 -18.96 -2.82
CA GLY A 173 16.26 -19.87 -3.45
C GLY A 173 15.68 -20.93 -2.51
N ASP A 174 16.09 -20.93 -1.26
CA ASP A 174 15.68 -21.78 -0.14
C ASP A 174 14.76 -21.04 0.86
N GLY A 175 14.38 -19.76 0.65
CA GLY A 175 13.45 -19.03 1.52
C GLY A 175 12.06 -19.67 1.48
N ARG A 176 11.45 -19.90 2.66
CA ARG A 176 10.13 -20.55 2.77
C ARG A 176 9.01 -19.60 2.39
N ALA A 177 9.07 -18.36 2.87
CA ALA A 177 8.02 -17.38 2.63
C ALA A 177 8.48 -15.94 2.67
N VAL A 178 7.67 -15.09 2.02
CA VAL A 178 7.69 -13.63 2.18
C VAL A 178 6.33 -13.17 2.69
N ILE A 179 6.35 -12.36 3.74
CA ILE A 179 5.16 -11.79 4.36
C ILE A 179 5.14 -10.30 4.06
N PHE A 180 4.21 -9.89 3.24
CA PHE A 180 4.00 -8.50 2.84
C PHE A 180 3.08 -7.80 3.84
N GLY A 181 3.37 -6.54 4.14
CA GLY A 181 2.59 -5.69 5.04
C GLY A 181 1.80 -4.64 4.29
N GLU A 182 0.48 -4.75 4.33
CA GLU A 182 -0.49 -3.81 3.76
C GLU A 182 -1.75 -3.80 4.63
N PRO A 183 -2.60 -2.76 4.63
CA PRO A 183 -3.81 -2.73 5.43
C PRO A 183 -4.85 -3.73 4.94
N THR A 184 -5.02 -4.84 5.66
CA THR A 184 -5.92 -5.95 5.32
C THR A 184 -7.02 -6.17 6.36
N GLU A 185 -7.24 -5.22 7.27
CA GLU A 185 -8.19 -5.34 8.40
C GLU A 185 -7.86 -6.50 9.35
N GLY A 186 -6.56 -6.81 9.53
CA GLY A 186 -6.12 -7.93 10.36
C GLY A 186 -6.46 -9.31 9.77
N LYS A 187 -6.71 -9.40 8.46
CA LYS A 187 -7.05 -10.65 7.77
C LYS A 187 -5.93 -11.07 6.82
N LEU A 188 -5.80 -12.37 6.61
CA LEU A 188 -4.85 -12.91 5.65
C LEU A 188 -5.45 -12.81 4.24
N ALA A 189 -4.77 -12.09 3.33
CA ALA A 189 -5.26 -11.94 1.96
C ALA A 189 -5.08 -13.26 1.18
N ARG A 190 -6.12 -13.70 0.47
CA ARG A 190 -6.06 -14.83 -0.45
C ARG A 190 -5.89 -14.43 -1.91
N GLY A 191 -5.85 -13.11 -2.17
CA GLY A 191 -5.60 -12.55 -3.48
C GLY A 191 -5.96 -11.07 -3.54
N HIS A 192 -5.47 -10.41 -4.59
CA HIS A 192 -5.87 -9.04 -4.90
C HIS A 192 -6.14 -8.84 -6.39
N LYS A 193 -6.94 -7.81 -6.72
CA LYS A 193 -7.22 -7.43 -8.11
C LYS A 193 -5.97 -7.00 -8.84
N GLY A 194 -6.01 -7.21 -10.15
CA GLY A 194 -5.00 -6.70 -11.06
C GLY A 194 -5.09 -5.20 -11.28
N ILE A 195 -4.14 -4.69 -12.06
CA ILE A 195 -4.03 -3.27 -12.43
C ILE A 195 -3.89 -3.16 -13.94
N LEU A 196 -4.62 -2.21 -14.55
CA LEU A 196 -4.40 -1.79 -15.92
C LEU A 196 -4.41 -0.24 -15.94
N SER A 197 -3.30 0.35 -16.33
CA SER A 197 -3.19 1.78 -16.56
C SER A 197 -3.68 2.12 -17.96
N VAL A 198 -4.51 3.15 -18.08
CA VAL A 198 -5.06 3.62 -19.35
C VAL A 198 -4.72 5.09 -19.51
N SER A 199 -4.08 5.44 -20.62
CA SER A 199 -3.83 6.82 -21.03
C SER A 199 -4.69 7.11 -22.26
N LEU A 200 -5.39 8.26 -22.24
CA LEU A 200 -6.22 8.73 -23.33
C LEU A 200 -5.70 10.10 -23.79
N ALA A 201 -5.57 10.30 -25.08
CA ALA A 201 -5.17 11.57 -25.67
C ALA A 201 -6.06 11.93 -26.86
N ALA A 202 -6.45 13.19 -26.93
CA ALA A 202 -7.20 13.75 -28.07
C ALA A 202 -6.46 14.94 -28.63
N ALA A 203 -6.33 15.00 -29.95
CA ALA A 203 -5.82 16.14 -30.69
C ALA A 203 -6.98 16.91 -31.36
N GLY A 204 -6.87 18.21 -31.35
CA GLY A 204 -7.80 19.12 -31.97
C GLY A 204 -7.07 20.20 -32.78
N LYS A 205 -7.74 21.32 -32.97
CA LYS A 205 -7.20 22.48 -33.65
C LYS A 205 -7.61 23.76 -32.92
N ALA A 206 -6.64 24.54 -32.44
CA ALA A 206 -6.90 25.77 -31.76
C ALA A 206 -7.63 26.79 -32.67
N GLY A 207 -8.49 27.59 -32.06
CA GLY A 207 -9.23 28.64 -32.70
C GLY A 207 -9.86 29.58 -31.69
N HIS A 208 -10.45 30.68 -32.19
CA HIS A 208 -11.21 31.59 -31.35
C HIS A 208 -12.60 31.01 -31.07
N SER A 209 -13.02 30.89 -29.80
CA SER A 209 -14.29 30.24 -29.44
C SER A 209 -15.53 30.86 -30.03
N GLY A 210 -15.49 32.17 -30.39
CA GLY A 210 -16.57 32.88 -31.08
C GLY A 210 -16.69 32.57 -32.58
N TYR A 211 -15.68 31.91 -33.17
CA TYR A 211 -15.65 31.49 -34.58
C TYR A 211 -15.17 30.04 -34.66
N PRO A 212 -16.01 29.09 -34.27
CA PRO A 212 -15.59 27.68 -34.06
C PRO A 212 -15.34 26.89 -35.35
N GLU A 213 -15.82 27.34 -36.51
CA GLU A 213 -15.83 26.58 -37.78
C GLU A 213 -14.44 26.09 -38.23
N PRO A 214 -13.34 26.84 -38.08
CA PRO A 214 -12.00 26.39 -38.46
C PRO A 214 -11.31 25.56 -37.35
N GLY A 215 -11.89 25.49 -36.16
CA GLY A 215 -11.34 24.80 -34.99
C GLY A 215 -11.82 23.35 -34.84
N ALA A 216 -11.17 22.63 -33.92
CA ALA A 216 -11.62 21.31 -33.47
C ALA A 216 -11.30 21.18 -31.97
N ASN A 217 -12.32 20.96 -31.14
CA ASN A 217 -12.18 20.95 -29.70
C ASN A 217 -11.72 19.56 -29.22
N ALA A 218 -10.47 19.47 -28.73
CA ALA A 218 -9.91 18.23 -28.20
C ALA A 218 -10.60 17.77 -26.91
N ILE A 219 -11.07 18.70 -26.07
CA ILE A 219 -11.81 18.36 -24.83
C ILE A 219 -13.13 17.68 -25.18
N ASP A 220 -13.91 18.19 -26.13
CA ASP A 220 -15.18 17.59 -26.54
C ASP A 220 -14.97 16.16 -27.08
N THR A 221 -13.88 15.97 -27.82
CA THR A 221 -13.47 14.66 -28.34
C THR A 221 -13.15 13.69 -27.18
N LEU A 222 -12.34 14.13 -26.23
CA LEU A 222 -11.95 13.33 -25.07
C LEU A 222 -13.15 12.98 -24.17
N VAL A 223 -14.02 13.95 -23.88
CA VAL A 223 -15.21 13.76 -23.01
C VAL A 223 -16.16 12.71 -23.56
N ARG A 224 -16.40 12.69 -24.89
CA ARG A 224 -17.23 11.64 -25.50
C ARG A 224 -16.62 10.24 -25.31
N GLY A 225 -15.31 10.10 -25.49
CA GLY A 225 -14.60 8.84 -25.26
C GLY A 225 -14.67 8.40 -23.80
N LEU A 226 -14.46 9.32 -22.85
CA LEU A 226 -14.54 9.06 -21.42
C LEU A 226 -15.96 8.67 -20.97
N ALA A 227 -16.99 9.33 -21.48
CA ALA A 227 -18.37 8.99 -21.18
C ALA A 227 -18.72 7.56 -21.60
N SER A 228 -18.30 7.15 -22.80
CA SER A 228 -18.50 5.78 -23.27
C SER A 228 -17.70 4.76 -22.45
N LEU A 229 -16.46 5.10 -22.09
CA LEU A 229 -15.60 4.26 -21.24
C LEU A 229 -16.24 4.00 -19.87
N GLN A 230 -16.85 4.99 -19.25
CA GLN A 230 -17.55 4.84 -17.96
C GLN A 230 -18.77 3.92 -18.02
N LEU A 231 -19.37 3.76 -19.18
CA LEU A 231 -20.53 2.90 -19.40
C LEU A 231 -20.16 1.49 -19.91
N ALA A 232 -18.88 1.25 -20.17
CA ALA A 232 -18.42 -0.03 -20.69
C ALA A 232 -18.62 -1.16 -19.66
N GLU A 233 -19.20 -2.26 -20.10
CA GLU A 233 -19.33 -3.47 -19.29
C GLU A 233 -17.99 -4.21 -19.23
N LEU A 234 -17.29 -4.07 -18.10
CA LEU A 234 -16.00 -4.70 -17.86
C LEU A 234 -16.17 -6.12 -17.30
N PRO A 235 -15.22 -7.04 -17.56
CA PRO A 235 -15.29 -8.41 -17.09
C PRO A 235 -15.36 -8.51 -15.56
N ARG A 236 -16.01 -9.57 -15.06
CA ARG A 236 -16.09 -9.90 -13.65
C ARG A 236 -15.69 -11.34 -13.40
N SER A 237 -15.30 -11.67 -12.17
CA SER A 237 -15.11 -13.04 -11.73
C SER A 237 -15.89 -13.32 -10.45
N GLU A 238 -16.06 -14.60 -10.15
CA GLU A 238 -16.72 -15.05 -8.93
C GLU A 238 -15.84 -14.76 -7.72
N GLU A 239 -14.53 -14.91 -7.87
CA GLU A 239 -13.55 -14.75 -6.82
C GLU A 239 -13.24 -13.28 -6.52
N PHE A 240 -12.92 -12.47 -7.54
CA PHE A 240 -12.48 -11.07 -7.39
C PHE A 240 -13.61 -10.04 -7.60
N GLY A 241 -14.83 -10.48 -7.87
CA GLY A 241 -15.99 -9.61 -8.09
C GLY A 241 -15.94 -8.84 -9.39
N ASN A 242 -16.28 -7.55 -9.38
CA ASN A 242 -16.35 -6.71 -10.58
C ASN A 242 -14.98 -6.05 -10.87
N THR A 243 -14.61 -5.96 -12.14
CA THR A 243 -13.58 -5.01 -12.60
C THR A 243 -14.13 -3.60 -12.43
N THR A 244 -13.32 -2.70 -11.88
CA THR A 244 -13.70 -1.30 -11.65
C THR A 244 -12.73 -0.34 -12.35
N LEU A 245 -13.23 0.84 -12.73
CA LEU A 245 -12.48 1.87 -13.42
C LEU A 245 -12.60 3.19 -12.66
N ASN A 246 -11.49 3.91 -12.55
CA ASN A 246 -11.43 5.26 -12.02
C ASN A 246 -10.68 6.17 -12.99
N VAL A 247 -11.30 7.24 -13.44
CA VAL A 247 -10.61 8.33 -14.17
C VAL A 247 -10.00 9.26 -13.11
N GLY A 248 -8.68 9.22 -12.97
CA GLY A 248 -7.96 9.91 -11.91
C GLY A 248 -7.48 11.31 -12.29
N VAL A 249 -7.21 11.53 -13.58
CA VAL A 249 -6.69 12.83 -14.07
C VAL A 249 -7.32 13.16 -15.40
N ILE A 250 -7.71 14.42 -15.58
CA ILE A 250 -8.12 15.02 -16.86
C ILE A 250 -7.41 16.36 -17.00
N GLN A 251 -6.84 16.62 -18.18
CA GLN A 251 -6.15 17.86 -18.51
C GLN A 251 -6.52 18.33 -19.92
N GLY A 252 -6.57 19.65 -20.15
CA GLY A 252 -6.82 20.20 -21.47
C GLY A 252 -7.18 21.68 -21.44
N GLY A 253 -7.01 22.35 -22.57
CA GLY A 253 -7.31 23.76 -22.71
C GLY A 253 -6.26 24.71 -22.12
N VAL A 254 -6.39 26.00 -22.44
CA VAL A 254 -5.50 27.07 -21.95
C VAL A 254 -6.27 28.30 -21.50
N ALA A 255 -7.45 28.57 -22.07
CA ALA A 255 -8.32 29.73 -21.74
C ALA A 255 -9.73 29.52 -22.29
N ASP A 256 -10.75 30.14 -21.70
CA ASP A 256 -12.17 29.93 -22.01
C ASP A 256 -12.53 30.41 -23.46
N ASN A 257 -11.79 31.35 -23.99
CA ASN A 257 -12.00 31.90 -25.33
C ASN A 257 -11.14 31.24 -26.42
N VAL A 258 -10.44 30.16 -26.10
CA VAL A 258 -9.59 29.40 -27.01
C VAL A 258 -10.11 27.96 -27.13
N ILE A 259 -10.35 27.52 -28.36
CA ILE A 259 -10.69 26.10 -28.64
C ILE A 259 -9.48 25.24 -28.31
N PRO A 260 -9.59 24.24 -27.44
CA PRO A 260 -8.48 23.38 -27.02
C PRO A 260 -7.91 22.54 -28.18
N ALA A 261 -6.59 22.67 -28.40
CA ALA A 261 -5.89 21.84 -29.40
C ALA A 261 -5.46 20.47 -28.86
N GLN A 262 -5.41 20.30 -27.55
CA GLN A 262 -5.00 19.04 -26.90
C GLN A 262 -5.82 18.81 -25.63
N ALA A 263 -6.13 17.55 -25.36
CA ALA A 263 -6.69 17.09 -24.11
C ALA A 263 -6.19 15.68 -23.80
N SER A 264 -6.03 15.36 -22.54
CA SER A 264 -5.60 14.03 -22.10
C SER A 264 -6.30 13.61 -20.81
N ALA A 265 -6.38 12.31 -20.58
CA ALA A 265 -6.84 11.73 -19.33
C ALA A 265 -6.02 10.51 -18.98
N SER A 266 -5.95 10.18 -17.69
CA SER A 266 -5.48 8.90 -17.23
C SER A 266 -6.51 8.23 -16.32
N ALA A 267 -6.65 6.92 -16.50
CA ALA A 267 -7.53 6.08 -15.73
C ALA A 267 -6.81 4.84 -15.20
N LEU A 268 -7.29 4.31 -14.09
CA LEU A 268 -6.83 3.07 -13.49
C LEU A 268 -7.98 2.07 -13.44
N VAL A 269 -7.73 0.86 -13.97
CA VAL A 269 -8.67 -0.25 -13.92
C VAL A 269 -8.18 -1.28 -12.91
N ARG A 270 -9.06 -1.71 -12.01
CA ARG A 270 -8.83 -2.82 -11.08
C ARG A 270 -9.41 -4.09 -11.67
N LEU A 271 -8.54 -4.92 -12.22
CA LEU A 271 -8.92 -6.11 -12.96
C LEU A 271 -9.38 -7.23 -12.03
N ALA A 272 -10.56 -7.78 -12.28
CA ALA A 272 -11.10 -8.94 -11.57
C ALA A 272 -10.82 -10.27 -12.29
N THR A 273 -10.27 -10.23 -13.49
CA THR A 273 -9.96 -11.41 -14.31
C THR A 273 -8.55 -11.30 -14.90
N ASP A 274 -7.95 -12.44 -15.19
CA ASP A 274 -6.67 -12.55 -15.92
C ASP A 274 -6.79 -12.27 -17.42
N ARG A 275 -8.02 -12.09 -17.92
CA ARG A 275 -8.32 -11.74 -19.33
C ARG A 275 -8.02 -10.26 -19.63
N VAL A 276 -6.76 -9.85 -19.42
CA VAL A 276 -6.32 -8.47 -19.58
C VAL A 276 -6.59 -7.95 -20.99
N ASN A 277 -6.25 -8.75 -22.00
CA ASN A 277 -6.43 -8.36 -23.41
C ASN A 277 -7.90 -8.17 -23.80
N ASP A 278 -8.82 -8.96 -23.22
CA ASP A 278 -10.26 -8.76 -23.44
C ASP A 278 -10.73 -7.44 -22.86
N THR A 279 -10.22 -7.08 -21.67
CA THR A 279 -10.52 -5.80 -21.03
C THR A 279 -9.99 -4.63 -21.86
N ILE A 280 -8.77 -4.74 -22.39
CA ILE A 280 -8.17 -3.76 -23.30
C ILE A 280 -9.06 -3.59 -24.53
N ALA A 281 -9.44 -4.68 -25.19
CA ALA A 281 -10.28 -4.64 -26.41
C ALA A 281 -11.66 -4.01 -26.15
N ILE A 282 -12.25 -4.24 -24.97
CA ILE A 282 -13.52 -3.60 -24.58
C ILE A 282 -13.33 -2.08 -24.43
N ILE A 283 -12.26 -1.66 -23.76
CA ILE A 283 -11.96 -0.24 -23.53
C ILE A 283 -11.69 0.47 -24.87
N GLU A 284 -10.81 -0.10 -25.72
CA GLU A 284 -10.50 0.46 -27.03
C GLU A 284 -11.75 0.62 -27.88
N ARG A 285 -12.58 -0.45 -27.96
CA ARG A 285 -13.83 -0.41 -28.72
C ARG A 285 -14.77 0.66 -28.20
N ALA A 286 -15.03 0.70 -26.88
CA ALA A 286 -15.94 1.67 -26.27
C ALA A 286 -15.52 3.12 -26.54
N VAL A 287 -14.22 3.40 -26.43
CA VAL A 287 -13.67 4.74 -26.68
C VAL A 287 -13.71 5.08 -28.17
N HIS A 288 -13.26 4.17 -29.02
CA HIS A 288 -13.14 4.42 -30.47
C HIS A 288 -14.49 4.55 -31.17
N GLU A 289 -15.49 3.74 -30.82
CA GLU A 289 -16.84 3.84 -31.37
C GLU A 289 -17.51 5.19 -31.03
N ALA A 290 -17.30 5.69 -29.81
CA ALA A 290 -17.84 6.99 -29.38
C ALA A 290 -17.03 8.20 -29.88
N SER A 291 -15.72 8.01 -30.05
CA SER A 291 -14.79 9.09 -30.38
C SER A 291 -13.53 8.58 -31.07
N PRO A 292 -13.57 8.36 -32.41
CA PRO A 292 -12.42 7.82 -33.18
C PRO A 292 -11.15 8.68 -33.11
N GLY A 293 -11.27 9.94 -32.67
CA GLY A 293 -10.13 10.85 -32.52
C GLY A 293 -9.38 10.70 -31.19
N VAL A 294 -9.81 9.82 -30.28
CA VAL A 294 -9.09 9.55 -29.03
C VAL A 294 -8.12 8.38 -29.27
N GLN A 295 -6.86 8.64 -28.95
CA GLN A 295 -5.82 7.63 -28.86
C GLN A 295 -5.81 7.01 -27.47
N THR A 296 -5.68 5.69 -27.37
CA THR A 296 -5.59 4.93 -26.13
C THR A 296 -4.25 4.23 -26.03
N GLU A 297 -3.62 4.27 -24.88
CA GLU A 297 -2.40 3.55 -24.54
C GLU A 297 -2.55 2.83 -23.20
N PHE A 298 -1.86 1.71 -23.05
CA PHE A 298 -1.89 0.88 -21.85
C PHE A 298 -0.48 0.68 -21.30
N PRO A 299 0.07 1.69 -20.61
CA PRO A 299 1.48 1.71 -20.18
C PRO A 299 1.86 0.58 -19.23
N TYR A 300 0.90 0.07 -18.44
CA TYR A 300 1.14 -1.01 -17.49
C TYR A 300 -0.10 -1.89 -17.34
N SER A 301 0.14 -3.19 -17.25
CA SER A 301 -0.91 -4.16 -16.94
C SER A 301 -0.36 -5.32 -16.11
N GLN A 302 -1.17 -5.76 -15.14
CA GLN A 302 -0.95 -6.93 -14.30
C GLN A 302 -2.31 -7.54 -13.98
N GLY A 303 -2.49 -8.81 -14.25
CA GLY A 303 -3.71 -9.55 -13.88
C GLY A 303 -3.88 -9.69 -12.36
N PRO A 304 -5.02 -10.22 -11.90
CA PRO A 304 -5.22 -10.55 -10.48
C PRO A 304 -4.14 -11.49 -9.97
N VAL A 305 -3.81 -11.36 -8.69
CA VAL A 305 -2.72 -12.09 -8.05
C VAL A 305 -3.29 -12.99 -6.96
N PRO A 306 -3.24 -14.32 -7.11
CA PRO A 306 -3.52 -15.23 -6.01
C PRO A 306 -2.39 -15.16 -4.97
N ILE A 307 -2.74 -15.26 -3.70
CA ILE A 307 -1.82 -15.15 -2.56
C ILE A 307 -2.03 -16.37 -1.67
N ASP A 308 -0.95 -16.86 -1.06
CA ASP A 308 -1.02 -17.99 -0.13
C ASP A 308 -1.75 -17.60 1.16
N TYR A 309 -2.64 -18.47 1.62
CA TYR A 309 -3.44 -18.25 2.84
C TYR A 309 -3.62 -19.52 3.66
N ASP A 310 -2.74 -20.50 3.48
CA ASP A 310 -2.78 -21.82 4.11
C ASP A 310 -2.28 -21.83 5.56
N VAL A 311 -2.28 -20.69 6.26
CA VAL A 311 -1.97 -20.58 7.69
C VAL A 311 -3.25 -20.50 8.49
N GLU A 312 -3.51 -21.52 9.31
CA GLU A 312 -4.71 -21.59 10.15
C GLU A 312 -4.76 -20.50 11.22
N GLY A 313 -5.98 -20.12 11.63
CA GLY A 313 -6.23 -19.14 12.70
C GLY A 313 -6.39 -17.71 12.21
N PHE A 314 -6.37 -17.47 10.91
CA PHE A 314 -6.65 -16.16 10.29
C PHE A 314 -7.98 -16.19 9.51
N GLU A 315 -8.77 -15.15 9.66
CA GLU A 315 -9.81 -14.83 8.69
C GLU A 315 -9.16 -14.43 7.36
N THR A 316 -9.89 -14.61 6.26
CA THR A 316 -9.34 -14.29 4.92
C THR A 316 -10.13 -13.21 4.21
N VAL A 317 -9.45 -12.49 3.30
CA VAL A 317 -10.02 -11.39 2.52
C VAL A 317 -9.51 -11.40 1.08
N ILE A 318 -10.33 -10.92 0.15
CA ILE A 318 -9.90 -10.52 -1.21
C ILE A 318 -9.77 -9.00 -1.24
N LEU A 319 -8.66 -8.51 -1.79
CA LEU A 319 -8.35 -7.09 -1.82
C LEU A 319 -8.62 -6.48 -3.20
N ASN A 320 -9.15 -5.26 -3.20
CA ASN A 320 -9.47 -4.54 -4.44
C ASN A 320 -8.33 -3.65 -4.95
N TYR A 321 -7.23 -3.55 -4.21
CA TYR A 321 -6.03 -2.80 -4.63
C TYR A 321 -4.94 -3.75 -5.10
N GLY A 322 -3.90 -3.22 -5.72
CA GLY A 322 -2.73 -3.98 -6.13
C GLY A 322 -1.57 -3.75 -5.17
N THR A 323 -0.68 -4.72 -5.10
CA THR A 323 0.50 -4.71 -4.23
C THR A 323 1.79 -4.99 -5.03
N ASP A 324 2.92 -4.96 -4.34
CA ASP A 324 4.23 -5.27 -4.93
C ASP A 324 4.53 -6.78 -5.06
N ILE A 325 3.63 -7.64 -4.60
CA ILE A 325 3.80 -9.10 -4.66
C ILE A 325 4.21 -9.63 -6.04
N PRO A 326 3.63 -9.16 -7.18
CA PRO A 326 4.00 -9.65 -8.51
C PRO A 326 5.46 -9.36 -8.90
N ASN A 327 6.07 -8.35 -8.29
CA ASN A 327 7.42 -7.94 -8.62
C ASN A 327 8.49 -8.83 -7.97
N LEU A 328 8.15 -9.58 -6.92
CA LEU A 328 9.05 -10.50 -6.26
C LEU A 328 9.05 -11.86 -6.98
N LYS A 329 10.22 -12.22 -7.51
CA LYS A 329 10.44 -13.51 -8.21
C LYS A 329 10.86 -14.59 -7.22
N GLY A 330 10.53 -15.84 -7.51
CA GLY A 330 10.91 -17.02 -6.72
C GLY A 330 9.73 -17.94 -6.44
N ASN A 331 10.01 -19.13 -5.90
CA ASN A 331 9.03 -20.18 -5.60
C ASN A 331 8.60 -20.21 -4.12
N HIS A 332 8.96 -19.19 -3.33
CA HIS A 332 8.57 -19.06 -1.94
C HIS A 332 7.06 -18.77 -1.81
N LYS A 333 6.50 -19.15 -0.66
CA LYS A 333 5.14 -18.73 -0.28
C LYS A 333 5.06 -17.21 -0.15
N ARG A 334 3.92 -16.64 -0.49
CA ARG A 334 3.64 -15.20 -0.41
C ARG A 334 2.42 -14.99 0.45
N TYR A 335 2.59 -14.33 1.57
CA TYR A 335 1.49 -13.95 2.47
C TYR A 335 1.34 -12.44 2.47
N LEU A 336 0.11 -11.97 2.64
CA LEU A 336 -0.20 -10.55 2.75
C LEU A 336 -1.13 -10.35 3.94
N TYR A 337 -0.68 -9.52 4.87
CA TYR A 337 -1.37 -9.25 6.12
C TYR A 337 -0.99 -7.86 6.63
N GLY A 338 -1.88 -7.19 7.36
CA GLY A 338 -1.53 -6.00 8.13
C GLY A 338 -2.70 -5.34 8.82
N PRO A 339 -2.39 -4.44 9.77
CA PRO A 339 -3.39 -3.76 10.59
C PRO A 339 -4.16 -2.69 9.81
N GLY A 340 -5.34 -2.37 10.31
CA GLY A 340 -6.17 -1.27 9.85
C GLY A 340 -6.80 -1.47 8.47
N SER A 341 -7.54 -0.48 8.02
CA SER A 341 -8.35 -0.55 6.80
C SER A 341 -7.81 0.31 5.67
N ILE A 342 -7.75 -0.26 4.47
CA ILE A 342 -7.42 0.48 3.24
C ILE A 342 -8.45 1.59 2.92
N HIS A 343 -9.67 1.52 3.47
CA HIS A 343 -10.71 2.50 3.20
C HIS A 343 -10.40 3.91 3.74
N VAL A 344 -9.53 4.01 4.72
CA VAL A 344 -9.08 5.31 5.27
C VAL A 344 -7.77 5.77 4.65
N ALA A 345 -7.04 4.89 3.96
CA ALA A 345 -5.81 5.24 3.25
C ALA A 345 -6.06 6.29 2.16
N HIS A 346 -5.07 7.10 1.87
CA HIS A 346 -5.12 8.18 0.87
C HIS A 346 -6.19 9.26 1.14
N SER A 347 -6.77 9.30 2.34
CA SER A 347 -7.73 10.32 2.76
C SER A 347 -7.14 11.25 3.82
N ASP A 348 -7.83 12.37 4.08
CA ASP A 348 -7.48 13.32 5.15
C ASP A 348 -7.79 12.74 6.56
N GLN A 349 -8.45 11.58 6.60
CA GLN A 349 -8.81 10.89 7.83
C GLN A 349 -8.06 9.57 7.99
N GLU A 350 -6.92 9.43 7.34
CA GLU A 350 -6.09 8.22 7.46
C GLU A 350 -5.65 8.05 8.91
N HIS A 351 -5.97 6.90 9.50
CA HIS A 351 -5.66 6.56 10.88
C HIS A 351 -5.50 5.05 11.05
N LEU A 352 -4.90 4.67 12.16
CA LEU A 352 -4.77 3.29 12.59
C LEU A 352 -5.09 3.20 14.08
N ASP A 353 -6.01 2.31 14.45
CA ASP A 353 -6.31 2.05 15.85
C ASP A 353 -5.13 1.37 16.54
N VAL A 354 -4.83 1.82 17.77
CA VAL A 354 -3.73 1.24 18.57
C VAL A 354 -3.96 -0.24 18.84
N SER A 355 -5.22 -0.62 19.08
CA SER A 355 -5.59 -2.03 19.27
C SER A 355 -5.28 -2.89 18.04
N ASP A 356 -5.51 -2.37 16.83
CA ASP A 356 -5.21 -3.08 15.58
C ASP A 356 -3.70 -3.19 15.37
N LEU A 357 -2.96 -2.12 15.69
CA LEU A 357 -1.50 -2.12 15.61
C LEU A 357 -0.87 -3.14 16.59
N GLU A 358 -1.38 -3.22 17.83
CA GLU A 358 -0.91 -4.17 18.83
C GLU A 358 -1.31 -5.61 18.48
N ALA A 359 -2.53 -5.83 17.99
CA ALA A 359 -2.97 -7.14 17.50
C ALA A 359 -2.09 -7.62 16.34
N ALA A 360 -1.72 -6.73 15.44
CA ALA A 360 -0.86 -7.09 14.31
C ALA A 360 0.53 -7.58 14.73
N VAL A 361 1.10 -7.11 15.86
CA VAL A 361 2.36 -7.67 16.39
C VAL A 361 2.21 -9.14 16.75
N GLN A 362 1.10 -9.50 17.39
CA GLN A 362 0.82 -10.90 17.77
C GLN A 362 0.59 -11.77 16.53
N ASP A 363 -0.16 -11.24 15.56
CA ASP A 363 -0.51 -11.94 14.34
C ASP A 363 0.72 -12.16 13.44
N TYR A 364 1.57 -11.15 13.27
CA TYR A 364 2.86 -11.32 12.57
C TYR A 364 3.76 -12.32 13.28
N SER A 365 3.84 -12.27 14.62
CA SER A 365 4.61 -13.24 15.39
C SER A 365 4.10 -14.67 15.17
N THR A 366 2.77 -14.83 15.16
CA THR A 366 2.11 -16.11 14.90
C THR A 366 2.37 -16.60 13.47
N LEU A 367 2.22 -15.73 12.49
CA LEU A 367 2.43 -16.04 11.06
C LEU A 367 3.88 -16.46 10.79
N ILE A 368 4.86 -15.69 11.29
CA ILE A 368 6.29 -16.01 11.19
C ILE A 368 6.58 -17.37 11.82
N SER A 369 6.14 -17.60 13.06
CA SER A 369 6.40 -18.85 13.79
C SER A 369 5.81 -20.06 13.07
N LYS A 370 4.58 -19.97 12.57
CA LYS A 370 3.93 -21.05 11.83
C LYS A 370 4.62 -21.35 10.50
N VAL A 371 5.15 -20.33 9.83
CA VAL A 371 5.92 -20.52 8.58
C VAL A 371 7.29 -21.18 8.87
N LEU A 372 7.96 -20.78 9.94
CA LEU A 372 9.25 -21.36 10.32
C LEU A 372 9.17 -22.83 10.76
N THR A 373 8.04 -23.24 11.31
CA THR A 373 7.84 -24.62 11.81
C THR A 373 7.35 -25.61 10.75
N ARG A 374 7.05 -25.18 9.55
CA ARG A 374 6.68 -26.01 8.39
C ARG A 374 7.91 -26.56 7.67
#